data_64c0fecd723a2b2de0fd6336f76c25f0
#
_entry.id   64c0fecd723a2b2de0fd6336f76c25f0
#
_cell.length_a   1.000
_cell.length_b   1.000
_cell.length_c   1.000
_cell.angle_alpha   90.00
_cell.angle_beta   90.00
_cell.angle_gamma   90.00
#
_symmetry.space_group_name_H-M   'P 1'
#
loop_
_entity.id
_entity.type
_entity.pdbx_description
1 polymer ?
#
loop_
_entity_poly.entity_id
_entity_poly.type
_entity_poly.pdbx_seq_one_letter_code
_entity_poly.pdbx_strand_id
1 'polypeptide(L)'
;MRLPWERQPLFYRHDPSSSPSSIGYDGPRISPQFPVGPLREAVVGLAETPRRWFWQVWGCSNSRENLNRIGGEPCWVQDAEYPRCPTCDSVMAFLLELDSNLPTTDGGEWLWGSGGIAYGFWCDLCGVSGFLWQCT
;
A
#
# COMPACT_ATOMS: atom_id res chain seq x y z
N MET A 1 -15.11 5.86 19.39
CA MET A 1 -15.91 4.94 18.55
C MET A 1 -15.33 5.01 17.16
N ARG A 2 -14.70 3.92 16.69
CA ARG A 2 -14.19 3.87 15.30
C ARG A 2 -15.39 3.70 14.38
N LEU A 3 -15.41 4.47 13.30
CA LEU A 3 -16.50 4.39 12.33
C LEU A 3 -16.31 3.11 11.47
N PRO A 4 -17.39 2.45 11.00
CA PRO A 4 -17.31 1.16 10.29
C PRO A 4 -16.50 1.17 9.00
N TRP A 5 -16.14 2.35 8.50
CA TRP A 5 -15.31 2.55 7.31
C TRP A 5 -13.87 2.95 7.64
N GLU A 6 -13.46 2.99 8.91
CA GLU A 6 -12.07 3.17 9.26
C GLU A 6 -11.28 2.00 8.72
N ARG A 7 -10.40 2.32 7.81
CA ARG A 7 -9.55 1.38 7.08
C ARG A 7 -8.70 0.60 8.05
N GLN A 8 -8.96 -0.68 8.17
CA GLN A 8 -8.07 -1.54 8.91
C GLN A 8 -6.98 -2.05 7.97
N PRO A 9 -5.72 -2.04 8.40
CA PRO A 9 -4.65 -2.67 7.64
C PRO A 9 -4.98 -4.14 7.36
N LEU A 10 -4.67 -4.59 6.15
CA LEU A 10 -4.74 -6.01 5.79
C LEU A 10 -3.40 -6.65 6.06
N PHE A 11 -3.43 -7.85 6.64
CA PHE A 11 -2.22 -8.59 6.96
C PHE A 11 -2.20 -9.96 6.29
N TYR A 12 -1.02 -10.35 5.81
CA TYR A 12 -0.78 -11.66 5.20
C TYR A 12 0.47 -12.28 5.77
N ARG A 13 0.38 -13.58 6.11
CA ARG A 13 1.55 -14.39 6.47
C ARG A 13 2.14 -14.99 5.22
N HIS A 14 3.44 -14.90 5.10
CA HIS A 14 4.21 -15.47 4.00
C HIS A 14 4.99 -16.70 4.50
N ASP A 15 4.77 -17.81 3.83
CA ASP A 15 5.52 -19.04 4.00
C ASP A 15 6.19 -19.36 2.67
N PRO A 16 7.52 -19.64 2.62
CA PRO A 16 8.22 -19.91 1.37
C PRO A 16 7.65 -21.09 0.56
N SER A 17 6.92 -21.98 1.21
CA SER A 17 6.36 -23.20 0.61
C SER A 17 4.91 -23.08 0.16
N SER A 18 4.24 -21.96 0.44
CA SER A 18 2.81 -21.77 0.15
C SER A 18 2.46 -20.36 -0.29
N SER A 19 1.26 -20.19 -0.82
CA SER A 19 0.72 -18.86 -1.11
C SER A 19 0.46 -18.09 0.19
N PRO A 20 0.58 -16.74 0.15
CA PRO A 20 0.29 -15.92 1.31
C PRO A 20 -1.13 -16.13 1.85
N SER A 21 -1.26 -16.21 3.17
CA SER A 21 -2.54 -16.39 3.86
C SER A 21 -2.93 -15.15 4.67
N SER A 22 -4.21 -14.76 4.57
CA SER A 22 -4.76 -13.61 5.32
C SER A 22 -4.77 -13.89 6.83
N ILE A 23 -4.49 -12.85 7.62
CA ILE A 23 -4.48 -12.92 9.08
C ILE A 23 -5.51 -11.94 9.63
N GLY A 24 -6.38 -12.41 10.51
CA GLY A 24 -7.17 -11.57 11.42
C GLY A 24 -8.33 -10.79 10.83
N TYR A 25 -8.76 -11.11 9.61
CA TYR A 25 -9.95 -10.51 9.03
C TYR A 25 -11.05 -11.55 8.76
N ASP A 26 -12.01 -11.62 9.69
CA ASP A 26 -13.19 -12.48 9.59
C ASP A 26 -14.47 -11.71 9.19
N GLY A 27 -14.33 -10.43 8.83
CA GLY A 27 -15.45 -9.59 8.44
C GLY A 27 -15.92 -9.82 7.01
N PRO A 28 -17.17 -9.46 6.68
CA PRO A 28 -17.61 -9.45 5.31
C PRO A 28 -16.71 -8.50 4.53
N ARG A 29 -16.17 -8.98 3.41
CA ARG A 29 -15.43 -8.12 2.48
C ARG A 29 -16.44 -7.09 1.97
N ILE A 30 -16.40 -5.91 2.57
CA ILE A 30 -17.14 -4.77 2.05
C ILE A 30 -16.66 -4.56 0.62
N SER A 31 -17.61 -4.47 -0.29
CA SER A 31 -17.44 -4.30 -1.72
C SER A 31 -16.21 -3.48 -2.10
N PRO A 32 -15.44 -3.89 -3.08
CA PRO A 32 -14.04 -3.53 -3.21
C PRO A 32 -13.87 -2.04 -3.45
N GLN A 33 -13.30 -1.41 -2.47
CA GLN A 33 -12.58 -0.16 -2.68
C GLN A 33 -11.16 -0.43 -3.23
N PHE A 34 -10.93 -1.69 -3.62
CA PHE A 34 -9.69 -2.12 -4.26
C PHE A 34 -9.91 -2.28 -5.74
N PRO A 35 -8.92 -1.90 -6.54
CA PRO A 35 -8.92 -2.24 -7.95
C PRO A 35 -9.04 -3.75 -8.11
N VAL A 36 -9.96 -4.22 -8.93
CA VAL A 36 -10.22 -5.65 -9.14
C VAL A 36 -9.66 -6.19 -10.45
N GLY A 37 -9.20 -5.30 -11.33
CA GLY A 37 -8.57 -5.69 -12.59
C GLY A 37 -7.11 -6.07 -12.39
N PRO A 38 -6.55 -6.98 -13.19
CA PRO A 38 -5.13 -7.30 -13.15
C PRO A 38 -4.30 -6.11 -13.65
N LEU A 39 -3.17 -5.85 -12.97
CA LEU A 39 -2.17 -4.91 -13.45
C LEU A 39 -1.56 -5.42 -14.75
N ARG A 40 -1.20 -4.51 -15.63
CA ARG A 40 -0.43 -4.83 -16.82
C ARG A 40 1.01 -5.15 -16.43
N GLU A 41 1.49 -6.31 -16.86
CA GLU A 41 2.91 -6.61 -16.73
C GLU A 41 3.73 -5.65 -17.58
N ALA A 42 4.76 -5.08 -16.98
CA ALA A 42 5.69 -4.19 -17.65
C ALA A 42 7.09 -4.30 -17.04
N VAL A 43 8.08 -4.13 -17.84
CA VAL A 43 9.45 -3.92 -17.36
C VAL A 43 9.54 -2.49 -16.86
N VAL A 44 9.94 -2.33 -15.61
CA VAL A 44 10.10 -1.02 -14.96
C VAL A 44 11.58 -0.71 -14.74
N GLY A 45 11.95 0.53 -14.94
CA GLY A 45 13.26 1.03 -14.56
C GLY A 45 13.24 1.48 -13.11
N LEU A 46 14.29 1.17 -12.36
CA LEU A 46 14.50 1.70 -11.01
C LEU A 46 15.51 2.86 -11.10
N ALA A 47 15.17 3.97 -10.48
CA ALA A 47 16.04 5.12 -10.32
C ALA A 47 16.15 5.51 -8.84
N GLU A 48 17.30 6.01 -8.44
CA GLU A 48 17.45 6.56 -7.10
C GLU A 48 16.57 7.78 -6.93
N THR A 49 15.86 7.85 -5.80
CA THR A 49 14.96 8.93 -5.44
C THR A 49 15.31 9.44 -4.04
N PRO A 50 14.92 10.67 -3.69
CA PRO A 50 15.09 11.17 -2.33
C PRO A 50 14.47 10.19 -1.32
N ARG A 51 15.12 10.04 -0.16
CA ARG A 51 14.64 9.17 0.90
C ARG A 51 13.21 9.50 1.33
N ARG A 52 12.86 10.78 1.27
CA ARG A 52 11.53 11.29 1.61
C ARG A 52 11.03 12.21 0.49
N TRP A 53 9.79 12.01 0.08
CA TRP A 53 9.05 12.99 -0.69
C TRP A 53 8.41 14.01 0.25
N PHE A 54 8.51 15.28 -0.09
CA PHE A 54 7.79 16.33 0.63
C PHE A 54 6.36 16.43 0.11
N TRP A 55 5.42 16.80 0.97
CA TRP A 55 4.03 16.98 0.60
C TRP A 55 3.82 17.97 -0.57
N GLN A 56 4.68 18.98 -0.69
CA GLN A 56 4.64 19.90 -1.81
C GLN A 56 4.89 19.22 -3.15
N VAL A 57 5.74 18.23 -3.16
CA VAL A 57 5.99 17.40 -4.35
C VAL A 57 4.75 16.58 -4.67
N TRP A 58 4.11 15.97 -3.66
CA TRP A 58 2.87 15.24 -3.85
C TRP A 58 1.74 16.13 -4.41
N GLY A 59 1.52 17.32 -3.82
CA GLY A 59 0.51 18.27 -4.28
C GLY A 59 0.77 18.83 -5.68
N CYS A 60 2.04 18.91 -6.10
CA CYS A 60 2.43 19.37 -7.43
C CYS A 60 2.49 18.22 -8.45
N SER A 61 2.71 17.00 -8.01
CA SER A 61 2.98 15.84 -8.86
C SER A 61 1.74 15.02 -9.20
N ASN A 62 0.59 15.44 -8.74
CA ASN A 62 -0.70 14.73 -8.88
C ASN A 62 -1.05 14.27 -10.31
N SER A 63 -0.16 14.42 -11.23
CA SER A 63 -0.34 13.93 -12.59
C SER A 63 0.92 13.44 -13.29
N ARG A 64 2.10 13.52 -12.70
CA ARG A 64 3.33 13.33 -13.51
C ARG A 64 4.51 12.67 -12.84
N GLU A 65 4.65 12.75 -11.53
CA GLU A 65 5.72 12.06 -10.85
C GLU A 65 5.18 10.78 -10.22
N ASN A 66 5.85 9.73 -10.55
CA ASN A 66 5.48 8.42 -10.07
C ASN A 66 5.87 8.30 -8.59
N LEU A 67 4.88 8.24 -7.72
CA LEU A 67 5.06 8.01 -6.30
C LEU A 67 5.22 6.53 -5.94
N ASN A 68 5.40 5.68 -6.95
CA ASN A 68 5.79 4.30 -6.71
C ASN A 68 7.24 4.25 -6.26
N ARG A 69 7.50 3.64 -5.11
CA ARG A 69 8.84 3.50 -4.57
C ARG A 69 8.99 2.26 -3.71
N ILE A 70 10.23 1.81 -3.58
CA ILE A 70 10.63 0.72 -2.70
C ILE A 70 11.62 1.29 -1.69
N GLY A 71 11.36 1.08 -0.39
CA GLY A 71 12.20 1.59 0.69
C GLY A 71 12.11 3.10 0.89
N GLY A 72 12.99 3.64 1.73
CA GLY A 72 12.95 5.03 2.16
C GLY A 72 11.85 5.29 3.20
N GLU A 73 11.18 6.41 3.08
CA GLU A 73 10.09 6.82 3.97
C GLU A 73 8.80 7.04 3.17
N PRO A 74 7.63 6.68 3.75
CA PRO A 74 6.36 6.86 3.07
C PRO A 74 6.05 8.33 2.79
N CYS A 75 5.41 8.60 1.65
CA CYS A 75 4.78 9.88 1.38
C CYS A 75 3.30 9.81 1.79
N TRP A 76 3.01 10.16 3.02
CA TRP A 76 1.68 10.06 3.57
C TRP A 76 0.71 11.06 2.93
N VAL A 77 -0.42 10.57 2.44
CA VAL A 77 -1.53 11.41 1.94
C VAL A 77 -2.29 12.04 3.09
N GLN A 78 -2.39 11.31 4.18
CA GLN A 78 -3.00 11.72 5.45
C GLN A 78 -1.94 11.67 6.56
N ASP A 79 -2.36 11.40 7.78
CA ASP A 79 -1.43 11.21 8.88
C ASP A 79 -0.61 9.92 8.76
N ALA A 80 0.57 9.93 9.38
CA ALA A 80 1.44 8.76 9.42
C ALA A 80 0.76 7.58 10.15
N GLU A 81 0.68 6.44 9.48
CA GLU A 81 -0.03 5.26 9.98
C GLU A 81 0.82 4.00 9.79
N TYR A 82 1.73 3.76 10.73
CA TYR A 82 2.54 2.55 10.73
C TYR A 82 1.77 1.42 11.43
N PRO A 83 1.42 0.33 10.72
CA PRO A 83 0.73 -0.78 11.32
C PRO A 83 1.62 -1.56 12.31
N ARG A 84 0.97 -2.25 13.24
CA ARG A 84 1.65 -3.20 14.12
C ARG A 84 1.42 -4.62 13.61
N CYS A 85 2.46 -5.42 13.67
CA CYS A 85 2.37 -6.83 13.31
C CYS A 85 1.35 -7.55 14.22
N PRO A 86 0.34 -8.24 13.65
CA PRO A 86 -0.68 -8.93 14.46
C PRO A 86 -0.13 -10.13 15.24
N THR A 87 1.09 -10.56 14.95
CA THR A 87 1.72 -11.71 15.61
C THR A 87 2.61 -11.28 16.78
N CYS A 88 3.43 -10.24 16.64
CA CYS A 88 4.41 -9.83 17.68
C CYS A 88 4.19 -8.40 18.21
N ASP A 89 3.20 -7.69 17.72
CA ASP A 89 2.86 -6.31 18.09
C ASP A 89 3.98 -5.26 17.84
N SER A 90 5.03 -5.64 17.15
CA SER A 90 6.07 -4.68 16.74
C SER A 90 5.57 -3.78 15.62
N VAL A 91 6.04 -2.51 15.61
CA VAL A 91 5.78 -1.60 14.49
C VAL A 91 6.46 -2.17 13.25
N MET A 92 5.70 -2.28 12.16
CA MET A 92 6.19 -2.85 10.91
C MET A 92 7.03 -1.84 10.13
N ALA A 93 8.05 -2.34 9.45
CA ALA A 93 8.89 -1.52 8.59
C ALA A 93 8.18 -1.20 7.27
N PHE A 94 8.30 0.03 6.80
CA PHE A 94 7.85 0.41 5.47
C PHE A 94 8.66 -0.32 4.40
N LEU A 95 7.96 -0.89 3.43
CA LEU A 95 8.57 -1.63 2.34
C LEU A 95 8.44 -0.91 0.99
N LEU A 96 7.23 -0.51 0.64
CA LEU A 96 6.94 0.13 -0.64
C LEU A 96 5.67 0.99 -0.58
N GLU A 97 5.55 1.88 -1.54
CA GLU A 97 4.29 2.57 -1.85
C GLU A 97 3.98 2.49 -3.34
N LEU A 98 2.69 2.44 -3.64
CA LEU A 98 2.15 2.36 -4.99
C LEU A 98 1.11 3.46 -5.20
N ASP A 99 1.35 4.28 -6.20
CA ASP A 99 0.41 5.34 -6.61
C ASP A 99 -0.78 4.77 -7.41
N SER A 100 -1.80 5.57 -7.56
CA SER A 100 -3.02 5.23 -8.32
C SER A 100 -2.85 5.26 -9.84
N ASN A 101 -1.68 5.62 -10.35
CA ASN A 101 -1.43 5.75 -11.79
C ASN A 101 -0.91 4.47 -12.46
N LEU A 102 -0.97 3.33 -11.78
CA LEU A 102 -0.54 2.07 -12.34
C LEU A 102 -1.49 1.61 -13.45
N PRO A 103 -0.99 1.26 -14.64
CA PRO A 103 -1.84 0.87 -15.74
C PRO A 103 -2.42 -0.54 -15.53
N THR A 104 -3.70 -0.70 -15.83
CA THR A 104 -4.36 -2.00 -15.88
C THR A 104 -4.32 -2.60 -17.28
N THR A 105 -4.63 -3.89 -17.40
CA THR A 105 -4.61 -4.61 -18.69
C THR A 105 -5.68 -4.11 -19.67
N ASP A 106 -6.76 -3.54 -19.17
CA ASP A 106 -7.85 -2.97 -19.96
C ASP A 106 -7.65 -1.49 -20.33
N GLY A 107 -6.51 -0.91 -19.94
CA GLY A 107 -6.18 0.49 -20.20
C GLY A 107 -6.76 1.49 -19.19
N GLY A 108 -7.40 1.02 -18.14
CA GLY A 108 -7.84 1.83 -17.02
C GLY A 108 -6.71 2.20 -16.07
N GLU A 109 -7.06 2.91 -15.01
CA GLU A 109 -6.15 3.27 -13.92
C GLU A 109 -6.40 2.37 -12.71
N TRP A 110 -5.33 2.06 -11.99
CA TRP A 110 -5.41 1.34 -10.73
C TRP A 110 -5.63 2.32 -9.59
N LEU A 111 -6.89 2.59 -9.26
CA LEU A 111 -7.23 3.61 -8.27
C LEU A 111 -7.30 3.04 -6.85
N TRP A 112 -6.57 3.68 -5.93
CA TRP A 112 -6.72 3.49 -4.49
C TRP A 112 -7.74 4.50 -3.97
N GLY A 113 -8.99 4.05 -3.81
CA GLY A 113 -10.10 4.95 -3.48
C GLY A 113 -10.34 6.00 -4.58
N SER A 114 -10.23 7.27 -4.23
CA SER A 114 -10.39 8.41 -5.14
C SER A 114 -9.09 8.88 -5.80
N GLY A 115 -8.03 8.08 -5.77
CA GLY A 115 -6.73 8.45 -6.33
C GLY A 115 -5.64 8.62 -5.28
N GLY A 116 -5.67 7.79 -4.24
CA GLY A 116 -4.69 7.81 -3.15
C GLY A 116 -3.44 6.97 -3.44
N ILE A 117 -2.76 6.62 -2.36
CA ILE A 117 -1.54 5.82 -2.36
C ILE A 117 -1.74 4.59 -1.46
N ALA A 118 -1.26 3.44 -1.92
CA ALA A 118 -1.15 2.24 -1.12
C ALA A 118 0.24 2.11 -0.52
N TYR A 119 0.32 1.57 0.68
CA TYR A 119 1.55 1.38 1.44
C TYR A 119 1.67 -0.08 1.85
N GLY A 120 2.82 -0.67 1.57
CA GLY A 120 3.19 -2.01 1.99
C GLY A 120 4.22 -1.97 3.12
N PHE A 121 4.04 -2.85 4.10
CA PHE A 121 4.90 -2.97 5.28
C PHE A 121 5.33 -4.41 5.48
N TRP A 122 6.40 -4.59 6.21
CA TRP A 122 6.98 -5.90 6.49
C TRP A 122 7.39 -6.05 7.95
N CYS A 123 7.07 -7.19 8.52
CA CYS A 123 7.62 -7.68 9.77
C CYS A 123 8.58 -8.83 9.49
N ASP A 124 9.86 -8.56 9.55
CA ASP A 124 10.92 -9.54 9.26
C ASP A 124 10.93 -10.70 10.27
N LEU A 125 10.64 -10.39 11.53
CA LEU A 125 10.61 -11.39 12.60
C LEU A 125 9.52 -12.46 12.37
N CYS A 126 8.36 -12.07 11.84
CA CYS A 126 7.20 -12.96 11.73
C CYS A 126 6.90 -13.39 10.29
N GLY A 127 7.59 -12.84 9.29
CA GLY A 127 7.26 -13.08 7.88
C GLY A 127 5.83 -12.60 7.52
N VAL A 128 5.44 -11.46 8.05
CA VAL A 128 4.10 -10.90 7.86
C VAL A 128 4.19 -9.60 7.07
N SER A 129 3.42 -9.49 5.98
CA SER A 129 3.19 -8.22 5.31
C SER A 129 1.95 -7.51 5.84
N GLY A 130 2.01 -6.19 5.90
CA GLY A 130 0.90 -5.32 6.18
C GLY A 130 0.60 -4.43 4.98
N PHE A 131 -0.66 -4.09 4.79
CA PHE A 131 -1.09 -3.27 3.68
C PHE A 131 -2.20 -2.32 4.13
N LEU A 132 -2.05 -1.05 3.76
CA LEU A 132 -3.11 -0.04 3.89
C LEU A 132 -3.04 0.94 2.72
N TRP A 133 -4.05 1.75 2.55
CA TRP A 133 -4.05 2.83 1.58
C TRP A 133 -4.73 4.07 2.14
N GLN A 134 -4.33 5.24 1.67
CA GLN A 134 -4.91 6.53 2.03
C GLN A 134 -5.30 7.28 0.77
N CYS A 135 -6.39 8.03 0.83
CA CYS A 135 -6.80 8.97 -0.21
C CYS A 135 -7.34 10.26 0.41
N THR A 136 -7.44 11.30 -0.36
CA THR A 136 -8.08 12.58 0.04
C THR A 136 -9.59 12.49 -0.01
#